data_dbf249be4c4913dc91d476854f6fadd4
#
_entry.id   dbf249be4c4913dc91d476854f6fadd4
#
_cell.length_a   1.000
_cell.length_b   1.000
_cell.length_c   1.000
_cell.angle_alpha   90.00
_cell.angle_beta   90.00
_cell.angle_gamma   90.00
#
_symmetry.space_group_name_H-M   'P 1'
#
loop_
_entity.id
_entity.type
_entity.pdbx_description
1 polymer ?
#
loop_
_entity_poly.entity_id
_entity_poly.type
_entity_poly.pdbx_seq_one_letter_code
_entity_poly.pdbx_strand_id
1 'polypeptide(L)'
;MNLKALFLPIAFALLSSSAMAQSLSTMHWLNAPKKATITAKNVQVQVEGGTDFWRVTHYGFIRDNGHFYYQEQEGDFLAKVKVVGHYHELYDQAGLMIRLDEKNWIKTGIEYVKGVQNVSAVVTREVSDWSVVPRQDSPAAVWLTLLRKGDYVEIQYSFDNKEFKMLRLAYFPPTPGQKVQIGLMCAAPDGKGFPVEFEDFSVTRLPAAAPGK
;
A
#
# COMPACT_ATOMS: atom_id res chain seq x y z
N MET A 1 -64.96 7.55 15.92
CA MET A 1 -63.77 7.94 16.68
C MET A 1 -62.57 7.72 15.77
N ASN A 2 -62.08 8.79 15.12
CA ASN A 2 -60.99 8.71 14.14
C ASN A 2 -59.67 9.01 14.85
N LEU A 3 -58.82 8.00 14.99
CA LEU A 3 -57.43 8.18 15.49
C LEU A 3 -56.56 8.60 14.30
N LYS A 4 -56.14 9.87 14.27
CA LYS A 4 -55.13 10.38 13.34
C LYS A 4 -53.74 10.01 13.89
N ALA A 5 -53.06 9.09 13.23
CA ALA A 5 -51.67 8.79 13.51
C ALA A 5 -50.79 9.96 13.06
N LEU A 6 -50.07 10.56 14.00
CA LEU A 6 -49.10 11.64 13.75
C LEU A 6 -47.75 11.00 13.35
N PHE A 7 -47.39 11.05 12.09
CA PHE A 7 -46.07 10.66 11.65
C PHE A 7 -45.10 11.82 11.89
N LEU A 8 -44.18 11.63 12.82
CA LEU A 8 -43.03 12.53 13.03
C LEU A 8 -41.90 12.09 12.08
N PRO A 9 -41.35 12.99 11.25
CA PRO A 9 -40.18 12.62 10.42
C PRO A 9 -38.93 12.57 11.30
N ILE A 10 -38.30 11.39 11.38
CA ILE A 10 -36.98 11.23 11.96
C ILE A 10 -35.98 11.81 10.97
N ALA A 11 -35.45 12.99 11.28
CA ALA A 11 -34.33 13.57 10.54
C ALA A 11 -33.06 12.76 10.83
N PHE A 12 -32.61 11.97 9.87
CA PHE A 12 -31.30 11.34 9.89
C PHE A 12 -30.24 12.42 9.68
N ALA A 13 -29.61 12.87 10.76
CA ALA A 13 -28.41 13.70 10.67
C ALA A 13 -27.26 12.85 10.15
N LEU A 14 -26.92 13.02 8.87
CA LEU A 14 -25.67 12.52 8.28
C LEU A 14 -24.51 13.26 8.95
N LEU A 15 -23.93 12.68 9.99
CA LEU A 15 -22.62 13.07 10.51
C LEU A 15 -21.58 12.68 9.46
N SER A 16 -21.27 13.60 8.57
CA SER A 16 -20.09 13.52 7.71
C SER A 16 -18.85 13.66 8.60
N SER A 17 -18.28 12.55 9.05
CA SER A 17 -16.94 12.54 9.60
C SER A 17 -15.97 12.88 8.46
N SER A 18 -15.53 14.12 8.39
CA SER A 18 -14.39 14.52 7.57
C SER A 18 -13.17 13.79 8.14
N ALA A 19 -12.82 12.65 7.55
CA ALA A 19 -11.53 12.04 7.77
C ALA A 19 -10.47 13.06 7.31
N MET A 20 -9.78 13.68 8.26
CA MET A 20 -8.63 14.53 7.96
C MET A 20 -7.59 13.65 7.28
N ALA A 21 -7.43 13.80 5.98
CA ALA A 21 -6.34 13.15 5.26
C ALA A 21 -5.02 13.65 5.88
N GLN A 22 -4.21 12.74 6.40
CA GLN A 22 -2.91 13.09 6.94
C GLN A 22 -2.06 13.67 5.81
N SER A 23 -1.39 14.81 6.08
CA SER A 23 -0.54 15.46 5.09
C SER A 23 0.66 14.58 4.75
N LEU A 24 0.97 14.40 3.47
CA LEU A 24 2.18 13.70 3.03
C LEU A 24 3.44 14.26 3.71
N SER A 25 3.49 15.57 4.01
CA SER A 25 4.65 16.22 4.65
C SER A 25 4.93 15.76 6.09
N THR A 26 4.02 15.01 6.74
CA THR A 26 4.19 14.50 8.11
C THR A 26 4.60 13.03 8.15
N MET A 27 4.81 12.40 7.00
CA MET A 27 5.28 11.03 6.91
C MET A 27 6.80 10.93 7.13
N HIS A 28 7.29 9.72 7.35
CA HIS A 28 8.69 9.45 7.68
C HIS A 28 9.33 8.49 6.69
N TRP A 29 10.65 8.60 6.51
CA TRP A 29 11.42 7.66 5.70
C TRP A 29 12.07 6.58 6.56
N LEU A 30 11.87 5.33 6.18
CA LEU A 30 12.84 4.26 6.40
C LEU A 30 13.71 4.20 5.15
N ASN A 31 15.04 4.34 5.30
CA ASN A 31 15.99 4.39 4.19
C ASN A 31 15.67 5.52 3.18
N ALA A 32 15.82 6.76 3.61
CA ALA A 32 15.52 7.94 2.76
C ALA A 32 16.36 7.90 1.46
N PRO A 33 15.75 8.15 0.29
CA PRO A 33 16.49 8.31 -0.96
C PRO A 33 17.27 9.62 -0.97
N LYS A 34 18.36 9.70 -1.75
CA LYS A 34 19.12 10.96 -1.92
C LYS A 34 18.31 12.06 -2.58
N LYS A 35 17.31 11.70 -3.38
CA LYS A 35 16.48 12.66 -4.11
C LYS A 35 15.00 12.25 -4.05
N ALA A 36 14.21 13.06 -3.39
CA ALA A 36 12.75 12.99 -3.39
C ALA A 36 12.15 14.40 -3.38
N THR A 37 10.99 14.54 -3.99
CA THR A 37 10.17 15.76 -3.97
C THR A 37 8.79 15.40 -3.43
N ILE A 38 8.36 16.06 -2.36
CA ILE A 38 7.09 15.81 -1.70
C ILE A 38 6.23 17.07 -1.85
N THR A 39 5.04 16.89 -2.39
CA THR A 39 4.01 17.94 -2.50
C THR A 39 2.78 17.54 -1.69
N ALA A 40 1.74 18.34 -1.71
CA ALA A 40 0.49 18.01 -1.00
C ALA A 40 -0.21 16.73 -1.54
N LYS A 41 0.05 16.35 -2.81
CA LYS A 41 -0.63 15.23 -3.48
C LYS A 41 0.31 14.15 -4.02
N ASN A 42 1.56 14.50 -4.29
CA ASN A 42 2.49 13.64 -5.00
C ASN A 42 3.80 13.49 -4.24
N VAL A 43 4.38 12.29 -4.35
CA VAL A 43 5.75 11.98 -3.92
C VAL A 43 6.51 11.47 -5.13
N GLN A 44 7.53 12.22 -5.57
CA GLN A 44 8.45 11.81 -6.63
C GLN A 44 9.75 11.34 -6.03
N VAL A 45 10.24 10.18 -6.44
CA VAL A 45 11.45 9.56 -5.92
C VAL A 45 12.37 9.16 -7.07
N GLN A 46 13.66 9.53 -6.97
CA GLN A 46 14.71 8.85 -7.72
C GLN A 46 15.17 7.66 -6.88
N VAL A 47 14.70 6.47 -7.23
CA VAL A 47 15.05 5.22 -6.54
C VAL A 47 16.53 4.94 -6.73
N GLU A 48 17.22 4.49 -5.69
CA GLU A 48 18.64 4.17 -5.74
C GLU A 48 18.86 2.69 -6.03
N GLY A 49 19.87 2.38 -6.84
CA GLY A 49 20.28 1.02 -7.14
C GLY A 49 20.86 0.28 -5.94
N GLY A 50 20.76 -1.05 -5.94
CA GLY A 50 21.23 -1.91 -4.86
C GLY A 50 20.31 -1.92 -3.63
N THR A 51 19.07 -1.47 -3.78
CA THR A 51 18.07 -1.38 -2.70
C THR A 51 17.02 -2.49 -2.83
N ASP A 52 16.54 -3.06 -1.73
CA ASP A 52 15.52 -4.12 -1.75
C ASP A 52 14.84 -4.30 -0.38
N PHE A 53 13.71 -5.02 -0.41
CA PHE A 53 13.06 -5.66 0.74
C PHE A 53 12.86 -7.14 0.40
N TRP A 54 13.69 -8.01 0.96
CA TRP A 54 13.63 -9.45 0.76
C TRP A 54 14.22 -10.21 1.93
N ARG A 55 13.64 -11.38 2.24
CA ARG A 55 14.14 -12.25 3.31
C ARG A 55 14.22 -13.70 2.85
N VAL A 56 15.43 -14.22 2.79
CA VAL A 56 15.86 -15.62 2.71
C VAL A 56 15.41 -16.38 1.46
N THR A 57 14.11 -16.55 1.22
CA THR A 57 13.55 -17.46 0.23
C THR A 57 14.28 -17.39 -1.11
N HIS A 58 14.68 -18.56 -1.63
CA HIS A 58 15.40 -18.77 -2.90
C HIS A 58 16.82 -18.18 -2.93
N TYR A 59 17.01 -16.93 -2.54
CA TYR A 59 18.29 -16.21 -2.66
C TYR A 59 19.22 -16.34 -1.45
N GLY A 60 18.73 -16.74 -0.29
CA GLY A 60 19.51 -16.94 0.93
C GLY A 60 19.96 -15.64 1.64
N PHE A 61 19.70 -14.47 1.08
CA PHE A 61 20.06 -13.19 1.68
C PHE A 61 18.89 -12.51 2.41
N ILE A 62 19.22 -11.50 3.22
CA ILE A 62 18.27 -10.58 3.83
C ILE A 62 18.66 -9.17 3.37
N ARG A 63 17.71 -8.44 2.81
CA ARG A 63 17.81 -7.02 2.48
C ARG A 63 16.62 -6.26 3.05
N ASP A 64 16.89 -5.12 3.68
CA ASP A 64 15.91 -4.24 4.30
C ASP A 64 16.29 -2.77 4.07
N ASN A 65 16.85 -2.50 2.88
CA ASN A 65 17.40 -1.20 2.51
C ASN A 65 16.64 -0.51 1.36
N GLY A 66 15.49 -1.03 0.95
CA GLY A 66 14.57 -0.33 0.06
C GLY A 66 14.04 0.97 0.67
N HIS A 67 13.52 1.86 -0.14
CA HIS A 67 12.95 3.12 0.32
C HIS A 67 11.50 2.92 0.75
N PHE A 68 11.13 3.37 1.94
CA PHE A 68 9.78 3.29 2.46
C PHE A 68 9.37 4.61 3.11
N TYR A 69 8.40 5.32 2.52
CA TYR A 69 7.84 6.56 3.03
C TYR A 69 6.48 6.26 3.66
N TYR A 70 6.39 6.36 4.99
CA TYR A 70 5.27 5.82 5.75
C TYR A 70 4.71 6.76 6.80
N GLN A 71 3.47 6.48 7.19
CA GLN A 71 2.84 6.94 8.42
C GLN A 71 2.51 5.74 9.31
N GLU A 72 2.33 6.00 10.58
CA GLU A 72 1.81 5.02 11.53
C GLU A 72 0.28 5.03 11.53
N GLN A 73 -0.32 3.84 11.53
CA GLN A 73 -1.76 3.67 11.53
C GLN A 73 -2.16 2.56 12.49
N GLU A 74 -3.22 2.80 13.29
CA GLU A 74 -3.82 1.83 14.20
C GLU A 74 -5.17 1.35 13.67
N GLY A 75 -5.56 0.11 14.03
CA GLY A 75 -6.86 -0.48 13.71
C GLY A 75 -7.04 -0.84 12.23
N ASP A 76 -8.28 -0.93 11.79
CA ASP A 76 -8.66 -1.27 10.43
C ASP A 76 -8.61 -0.03 9.54
N PHE A 77 -8.08 -0.17 8.33
CA PHE A 77 -7.96 0.93 7.37
C PHE A 77 -7.90 0.45 5.92
N LEU A 78 -8.17 1.37 5.00
CA LEU A 78 -7.94 1.24 3.56
C LEU A 78 -6.87 2.25 3.14
N ALA A 79 -5.76 1.76 2.58
CA ALA A 79 -4.78 2.60 1.89
C ALA A 79 -4.98 2.51 0.38
N LYS A 80 -4.75 3.63 -0.32
CA LYS A 80 -4.85 3.72 -1.79
C LYS A 80 -3.77 4.63 -2.34
N VAL A 81 -3.26 4.30 -3.54
CA VAL A 81 -2.28 5.11 -4.28
C VAL A 81 -2.39 4.84 -5.78
N LYS A 82 -2.04 5.83 -6.62
CA LYS A 82 -1.66 5.65 -8.03
C LYS A 82 -0.14 5.67 -8.12
N VAL A 83 0.43 4.70 -8.83
CA VAL A 83 1.89 4.57 -9.04
C VAL A 83 2.20 4.69 -10.52
N VAL A 84 3.14 5.58 -10.84
CA VAL A 84 3.71 5.79 -12.18
C VAL A 84 5.21 5.55 -12.09
N GLY A 85 5.69 4.43 -12.63
CA GLY A 85 7.10 4.06 -12.56
C GLY A 85 7.72 3.85 -13.93
N HIS A 86 8.97 4.27 -14.09
CA HIS A 86 9.76 4.05 -15.29
C HIS A 86 10.75 2.91 -15.05
N TYR A 87 10.23 1.69 -14.97
CA TYR A 87 11.00 0.47 -14.68
C TYR A 87 11.87 0.06 -15.87
N HIS A 88 13.13 -0.28 -15.62
CA HIS A 88 14.12 -0.59 -16.67
C HIS A 88 14.87 -1.89 -16.40
N GLU A 89 15.26 -2.11 -15.13
CA GLU A 89 16.15 -3.21 -14.77
C GLU A 89 15.40 -4.28 -13.97
N LEU A 90 16.00 -5.45 -13.91
CA LEU A 90 15.42 -6.59 -13.19
C LEU A 90 15.12 -6.23 -11.75
N TYR A 91 13.88 -6.52 -11.33
CA TYR A 91 13.32 -6.27 -10.02
C TYR A 91 13.11 -4.79 -9.63
N ASP A 92 13.25 -3.83 -10.56
CA ASP A 92 12.74 -2.48 -10.30
C ASP A 92 11.29 -2.55 -9.83
N GLN A 93 10.99 -1.95 -8.67
CA GLN A 93 9.69 -2.13 -8.04
C GLN A 93 9.21 -0.89 -7.28
N ALA A 94 7.89 -0.64 -7.33
CA ALA A 94 7.28 0.44 -6.58
C ALA A 94 5.79 0.15 -6.29
N GLY A 95 5.31 0.60 -5.13
CA GLY A 95 3.92 0.40 -4.71
C GLY A 95 3.63 0.78 -3.26
N LEU A 96 2.81 -0.04 -2.62
CA LEU A 96 2.44 0.08 -1.21
C LEU A 96 3.17 -0.95 -0.34
N MET A 97 3.41 -0.58 0.91
CA MET A 97 3.89 -1.51 1.93
C MET A 97 3.15 -1.27 3.24
N ILE A 98 2.74 -2.36 3.90
CA ILE A 98 2.37 -2.41 5.31
C ILE A 98 3.46 -3.16 6.06
N ARG A 99 3.93 -2.61 7.19
CA ARG A 99 5.07 -3.15 7.92
C ARG A 99 4.83 -3.05 9.43
N LEU A 100 5.03 -4.15 10.13
CA LEU A 100 5.06 -4.21 11.59
C LEU A 100 6.51 -4.06 12.08
N ASP A 101 7.43 -4.82 11.46
CA ASP A 101 8.86 -4.84 11.75
C ASP A 101 9.64 -5.37 10.53
N GLU A 102 10.96 -5.60 10.69
CA GLU A 102 11.83 -6.10 9.61
C GLU A 102 11.53 -7.53 9.16
N LYS A 103 10.70 -8.29 9.92
CA LYS A 103 10.36 -9.69 9.64
C LYS A 103 8.90 -9.89 9.22
N ASN A 104 8.05 -8.88 9.48
CA ASN A 104 6.62 -8.95 9.27
C ASN A 104 6.14 -7.77 8.45
N TRP A 105 6.01 -7.97 7.14
CA TRP A 105 5.54 -6.94 6.20
C TRP A 105 4.93 -7.55 4.93
N ILE A 106 4.16 -6.76 4.25
CA ILE A 106 3.63 -7.07 2.93
C ILE A 106 3.91 -5.89 2.03
N LYS A 107 4.57 -6.11 0.89
CA LYS A 107 4.71 -5.13 -0.19
C LYS A 107 3.90 -5.56 -1.40
N THR A 108 3.40 -4.59 -2.16
CA THR A 108 2.66 -4.80 -3.41
C THR A 108 2.88 -3.64 -4.35
N GLY A 109 2.88 -3.91 -5.65
CA GLY A 109 3.09 -2.89 -6.66
C GLY A 109 3.35 -3.47 -8.03
N ILE A 110 4.03 -2.69 -8.85
CA ILE A 110 4.67 -3.21 -10.08
C ILE A 110 6.07 -3.68 -9.71
N GLU A 111 6.46 -4.82 -10.28
CA GLU A 111 7.80 -5.36 -10.25
C GLU A 111 8.22 -5.77 -11.67
N TYR A 112 9.35 -5.26 -12.13
CA TYR A 112 9.82 -5.48 -13.50
C TYR A 112 10.68 -6.73 -13.56
N VAL A 113 10.19 -7.77 -14.26
CA VAL A 113 10.84 -9.07 -14.33
C VAL A 113 11.02 -9.47 -15.78
N LYS A 114 12.28 -9.61 -16.22
CA LYS A 114 12.65 -10.07 -17.57
C LYS A 114 11.91 -9.34 -18.69
N GLY A 115 11.86 -8.02 -18.62
CA GLY A 115 11.23 -7.19 -19.65
C GLY A 115 9.72 -7.00 -19.50
N VAL A 116 9.10 -7.55 -18.46
CA VAL A 116 7.66 -7.51 -18.25
C VAL A 116 7.32 -6.84 -16.91
N GLN A 117 6.39 -5.90 -16.95
CA GLN A 117 5.78 -5.38 -15.71
C GLN A 117 4.83 -6.43 -15.12
N ASN A 118 5.00 -6.72 -13.85
CA ASN A 118 4.13 -7.64 -13.13
C ASN A 118 3.44 -6.91 -11.98
N VAL A 119 2.15 -7.11 -11.81
CA VAL A 119 1.51 -6.76 -10.53
C VAL A 119 1.97 -7.80 -9.53
N SER A 120 2.66 -7.35 -8.49
CA SER A 120 3.37 -8.19 -7.53
C SER A 120 2.83 -8.02 -6.11
N ALA A 121 2.86 -9.09 -5.35
CA ALA A 121 2.71 -9.07 -3.90
C ALA A 121 3.74 -9.99 -3.26
N VAL A 122 4.43 -9.49 -2.23
CA VAL A 122 5.32 -10.26 -1.37
C VAL A 122 4.81 -10.20 0.05
N VAL A 123 4.53 -11.36 0.62
CA VAL A 123 4.17 -11.53 2.03
C VAL A 123 5.40 -12.04 2.76
N THR A 124 5.87 -11.30 3.76
CA THR A 124 7.01 -11.70 4.56
C THR A 124 6.60 -11.92 6.00
N ARG A 125 6.90 -13.12 6.48
CA ARG A 125 6.86 -13.54 7.88
C ARG A 125 8.07 -14.42 8.13
N GLU A 126 9.12 -13.83 8.67
CA GLU A 126 10.48 -14.40 8.77
C GLU A 126 11.12 -14.67 7.39
N VAL A 127 10.35 -15.20 6.43
CA VAL A 127 10.77 -15.48 5.05
C VAL A 127 9.78 -14.88 4.05
N SER A 128 10.25 -14.51 2.86
CA SER A 128 9.44 -13.88 1.81
C SER A 128 8.73 -14.90 0.94
N ASP A 129 7.47 -14.64 0.63
CA ASP A 129 6.59 -15.43 -0.24
C ASP A 129 6.05 -14.50 -1.35
N TRP A 130 6.39 -14.80 -2.60
CA TRP A 130 6.21 -13.91 -3.74
C TRP A 130 5.21 -14.46 -4.75
N SER A 131 4.34 -13.58 -5.27
CA SER A 131 3.40 -13.88 -6.34
C SER A 131 3.32 -12.72 -7.34
N VAL A 132 3.11 -13.06 -8.62
CA VAL A 132 3.06 -12.09 -9.73
C VAL A 132 1.92 -12.38 -10.70
N VAL A 133 1.41 -11.31 -11.30
CA VAL A 133 0.49 -11.33 -12.45
C VAL A 133 1.12 -10.51 -13.57
N PRO A 134 1.61 -11.15 -14.65
CA PRO A 134 2.32 -10.46 -15.72
C PRO A 134 1.41 -9.54 -16.55
N ARG A 135 1.95 -8.40 -16.97
CA ARG A 135 1.30 -7.40 -17.81
C ARG A 135 2.15 -7.10 -19.04
N GLN A 136 1.82 -7.75 -20.15
CA GLN A 136 2.54 -7.60 -21.42
C GLN A 136 2.30 -6.24 -22.09
N ASP A 137 1.23 -5.56 -21.74
CA ASP A 137 0.86 -4.24 -22.25
C ASP A 137 1.58 -3.07 -21.57
N SER A 138 2.46 -3.36 -20.58
CA SER A 138 3.27 -2.37 -19.86
C SER A 138 2.49 -1.10 -19.49
N PRO A 139 1.49 -1.19 -18.62
CA PRO A 139 0.62 -0.07 -18.30
C PRO A 139 1.40 1.11 -17.72
N ALA A 140 1.05 2.33 -18.14
CA ALA A 140 1.73 3.56 -17.69
C ALA A 140 1.54 3.83 -16.20
N ALA A 141 0.47 3.32 -15.60
CA ALA A 141 0.17 3.50 -14.18
C ALA A 141 -0.62 2.31 -13.64
N VAL A 142 -0.54 2.12 -12.32
CA VAL A 142 -1.38 1.18 -11.57
C VAL A 142 -1.97 1.89 -10.35
N TRP A 143 -3.25 1.64 -10.08
CA TRP A 143 -3.89 1.99 -8.81
C TRP A 143 -3.88 0.76 -7.92
N LEU A 144 -3.44 0.96 -6.69
CA LEU A 144 -3.35 -0.09 -5.69
C LEU A 144 -4.24 0.26 -4.50
N THR A 145 -4.90 -0.74 -3.94
CA THR A 145 -5.53 -0.65 -2.64
C THR A 145 -5.01 -1.74 -1.72
N LEU A 146 -4.86 -1.40 -0.44
CA LEU A 146 -4.49 -2.29 0.62
C LEU A 146 -5.47 -2.09 1.78
N LEU A 147 -6.38 -3.04 1.94
CA LEU A 147 -7.33 -3.10 3.04
C LEU A 147 -6.73 -3.94 4.18
N ARG A 148 -6.49 -3.33 5.34
CA ARG A 148 -6.19 -4.05 6.57
C ARG A 148 -7.46 -4.19 7.39
N LYS A 149 -7.81 -5.42 7.80
CA LYS A 149 -8.96 -5.68 8.66
C LYS A 149 -8.71 -6.91 9.55
N GLY A 150 -8.75 -6.72 10.87
CA GLY A 150 -8.52 -7.79 11.84
C GLY A 150 -7.16 -8.47 11.63
N ASP A 151 -7.16 -9.71 11.17
CA ASP A 151 -5.98 -10.56 10.97
C ASP A 151 -5.57 -10.73 9.50
N TYR A 152 -6.10 -9.91 8.59
CA TYR A 152 -5.77 -10.02 7.16
C TYR A 152 -5.51 -8.68 6.49
N VAL A 153 -4.82 -8.78 5.37
CA VAL A 153 -4.66 -7.73 4.37
C VAL A 153 -5.22 -8.25 3.04
N GLU A 154 -6.14 -7.49 2.45
CA GLU A 154 -6.59 -7.70 1.08
C GLU A 154 -5.95 -6.66 0.17
N ILE A 155 -5.35 -7.13 -0.94
CA ILE A 155 -4.71 -6.30 -1.94
C ILE A 155 -5.51 -6.36 -3.23
N GLN A 156 -5.81 -5.19 -3.77
CA GLN A 156 -6.44 -5.07 -5.08
C GLN A 156 -5.65 -4.11 -5.97
N TYR A 157 -5.77 -4.27 -7.28
CA TYR A 157 -5.19 -3.40 -8.28
C TYR A 157 -6.18 -3.03 -9.39
N SER A 158 -5.95 -1.89 -10.02
CA SER A 158 -6.73 -1.41 -11.16
C SER A 158 -5.83 -0.65 -12.13
N PHE A 159 -6.18 -0.64 -13.43
CA PHE A 159 -5.48 0.16 -14.44
C PHE A 159 -6.32 1.34 -14.96
N ASP A 160 -7.55 1.49 -14.47
CA ASP A 160 -8.48 2.56 -14.85
C ASP A 160 -9.09 3.30 -13.64
N ASN A 161 -8.70 2.91 -12.41
CA ASN A 161 -9.24 3.41 -11.15
C ASN A 161 -10.75 3.16 -10.95
N LYS A 162 -11.34 2.25 -11.70
CA LYS A 162 -12.77 1.89 -11.65
C LYS A 162 -12.97 0.44 -11.30
N GLU A 163 -12.39 -0.46 -12.08
CA GLU A 163 -12.46 -1.90 -11.86
C GLU A 163 -11.23 -2.37 -11.07
N PHE A 164 -11.44 -2.73 -9.82
CA PHE A 164 -10.42 -3.30 -8.97
C PHE A 164 -10.51 -4.83 -8.95
N LYS A 165 -9.38 -5.49 -9.14
CA LYS A 165 -9.23 -6.94 -9.12
C LYS A 165 -8.42 -7.36 -7.89
N MET A 166 -8.89 -8.39 -7.19
CA MET A 166 -8.13 -8.94 -6.07
C MET A 166 -6.85 -9.58 -6.59
N LEU A 167 -5.71 -9.18 -5.99
CA LEU A 167 -4.40 -9.78 -6.20
C LEU A 167 -4.10 -10.82 -5.14
N ARG A 168 -4.34 -10.48 -3.88
CA ARG A 168 -4.01 -11.33 -2.75
C ARG A 168 -4.90 -11.07 -1.54
N LEU A 169 -5.28 -12.13 -0.86
CA LEU A 169 -5.72 -12.11 0.53
C LEU A 169 -4.63 -12.79 1.36
N ALA A 170 -4.05 -12.06 2.30
CA ALA A 170 -2.93 -12.54 3.11
C ALA A 170 -3.23 -12.39 4.59
N TYR A 171 -2.79 -13.36 5.39
CA TYR A 171 -2.76 -13.18 6.83
C TYR A 171 -1.76 -12.08 7.21
N PHE A 172 -2.18 -11.19 8.08
CA PHE A 172 -1.33 -10.19 8.72
C PHE A 172 -1.64 -10.19 10.21
N PRO A 173 -0.65 -10.29 11.12
CA PRO A 173 -0.91 -10.44 12.54
C PRO A 173 -1.82 -9.34 13.07
N PRO A 174 -2.84 -9.67 13.87
CA PRO A 174 -3.61 -8.64 14.58
C PRO A 174 -2.69 -7.91 15.55
N THR A 175 -2.82 -6.59 15.61
CA THR A 175 -2.00 -5.71 16.47
C THR A 175 -2.89 -4.84 17.35
N PRO A 176 -3.66 -5.42 18.30
CA PRO A 176 -4.54 -4.63 19.18
C PRO A 176 -3.75 -3.58 19.95
N GLY A 177 -4.13 -2.31 19.83
CA GLY A 177 -3.46 -1.19 20.50
C GLY A 177 -2.05 -0.89 20.01
N GLN A 178 -1.59 -1.52 18.90
CA GLN A 178 -0.33 -1.23 18.27
C GLN A 178 -0.53 -0.55 16.92
N LYS A 179 0.39 0.32 16.58
CA LYS A 179 0.45 0.95 15.27
C LYS A 179 1.27 0.09 14.31
N VAL A 180 0.88 0.11 13.06
CA VAL A 180 1.66 -0.44 11.93
C VAL A 180 2.06 0.68 11.00
N GLN A 181 3.17 0.51 10.30
CA GLN A 181 3.61 1.43 9.26
C GLN A 181 2.87 1.11 7.95
N ILE A 182 2.31 2.12 7.29
CA ILE A 182 1.67 2.01 5.97
C ILE A 182 2.14 3.15 5.09
N GLY A 183 2.54 2.85 3.86
CA GLY A 183 3.06 3.90 2.97
C GLY A 183 3.52 3.41 1.62
N LEU A 184 4.35 4.26 1.02
CA LEU A 184 4.88 4.16 -0.34
C LEU A 184 6.23 3.46 -0.32
N MET A 185 6.40 2.42 -1.13
CA MET A 185 7.62 1.63 -1.18
C MET A 185 8.20 1.64 -2.59
N CYS A 186 9.52 1.73 -2.71
CA CYS A 186 10.24 1.52 -3.96
C CYS A 186 11.64 0.96 -3.72
N ALA A 187 12.14 0.18 -4.69
CA ALA A 187 13.48 -0.40 -4.66
C ALA A 187 13.96 -0.76 -6.07
N ALA A 188 15.29 -0.84 -6.25
CA ALA A 188 15.96 -1.24 -7.48
C ALA A 188 17.10 -2.22 -7.15
N PRO A 189 16.82 -3.52 -7.00
CA PRO A 189 17.80 -4.51 -6.54
C PRO A 189 19.03 -4.65 -7.42
N ASP A 190 18.85 -4.75 -8.74
CA ASP A 190 19.90 -5.05 -9.70
C ASP A 190 20.32 -3.85 -10.55
N GLY A 191 19.45 -2.83 -10.65
CA GLY A 191 19.66 -1.67 -11.49
C GLY A 191 20.44 -0.53 -10.84
N LYS A 192 20.57 0.57 -11.59
CA LYS A 192 21.13 1.85 -11.11
C LYS A 192 20.07 2.75 -10.45
N GLY A 193 18.82 2.29 -10.46
CA GLY A 193 17.65 3.03 -9.98
C GLY A 193 16.86 3.66 -11.12
N PHE A 194 15.65 4.12 -10.79
CA PHE A 194 14.68 4.65 -11.73
C PHE A 194 13.81 5.75 -11.09
N PRO A 195 13.19 6.63 -11.88
CA PRO A 195 12.23 7.58 -11.34
C PRO A 195 10.85 6.92 -11.15
N VAL A 196 10.20 7.24 -10.04
CA VAL A 196 8.83 6.85 -9.73
C VAL A 196 8.05 8.02 -9.14
N GLU A 197 6.77 8.10 -9.47
CA GLU A 197 5.82 9.05 -8.88
C GLU A 197 4.66 8.30 -8.23
N PHE A 198 4.32 8.71 -7.02
CA PHE A 198 3.16 8.27 -6.28
C PHE A 198 2.16 9.42 -6.19
N GLU A 199 0.95 9.20 -6.69
CA GLU A 199 -0.10 10.20 -6.73
C GLU A 199 -1.28 9.80 -5.83
N ASP A 200 -1.95 10.78 -5.22
CA ASP A 200 -3.20 10.61 -4.46
C ASP A 200 -3.14 9.52 -3.37
N PHE A 201 -1.99 9.39 -2.70
CA PHE A 201 -1.88 8.49 -1.56
C PHE A 201 -2.83 8.90 -0.45
N SER A 202 -3.59 7.94 0.05
CA SER A 202 -4.53 8.16 1.14
C SER A 202 -4.63 6.94 2.04
N VAL A 203 -4.89 7.18 3.33
CA VAL A 203 -5.22 6.15 4.31
C VAL A 203 -6.52 6.57 5.00
N THR A 204 -7.55 5.75 4.84
CA THR A 204 -8.86 5.98 5.45
C THR A 204 -9.08 4.96 6.56
N ARG A 205 -9.26 5.44 7.78
CA ARG A 205 -9.60 4.59 8.92
C ARG A 205 -11.02 4.02 8.74
N LEU A 206 -11.17 2.75 8.99
CA LEU A 206 -12.47 2.09 8.97
C LEU A 206 -13.09 2.11 10.38
N PRO A 207 -14.44 2.12 10.47
CA PRO A 207 -15.11 1.94 11.74
C PRO A 207 -14.69 0.61 12.39
N ALA A 208 -14.51 0.61 13.70
CA ALA A 208 -14.33 -0.64 14.42
C ALA A 208 -15.53 -1.56 14.14
N ALA A 209 -15.26 -2.85 13.91
CA ALA A 209 -16.34 -3.82 13.79
C ALA A 209 -17.20 -3.75 15.03
N ALA A 210 -18.52 -3.63 14.86
CA ALA A 210 -19.42 -3.75 15.99
C ALA A 210 -19.15 -5.08 16.70
N PRO A 211 -19.08 -5.13 18.05
CA PRO A 211 -18.89 -6.39 18.75
C PRO A 211 -19.97 -7.34 18.27
N GLY A 212 -19.54 -8.49 17.72
CA GLY A 212 -20.45 -9.50 17.21
C GLY A 212 -21.45 -9.91 18.28
N LYS A 213 -22.72 -10.00 17.86
CA LYS A 213 -23.79 -10.58 18.67
C LYS A 213 -23.59 -12.08 18.78
#